data_5a01e2d4f06a936c6d48d76a189aa70c
#
_entry.id   5a01e2d4f06a936c6d48d76a189aa70c
#
_cell.length_a   1.000
_cell.length_b   1.000
_cell.length_c   1.000
_cell.angle_alpha   90.00
_cell.angle_beta   90.00
_cell.angle_gamma   90.00
#
_symmetry.space_group_name_H-M   'P 1'
#
loop_
_entity.id
_entity.type
_entity.pdbx_description
1 polymer ?
#
loop_
_entity_poly.entity_id
_entity_poly.type
_entity_poly.pdbx_seq_one_letter_code
_entity_poly.pdbx_strand_id
1 'polypeptide(L)'
;DVDIIFDPMETGNGIEYLPEQVISDVSWTDYHPIKQVYMTCNCDTGQMMWDPLTVINAVEGDDLFMLSERGIVGLNDDGSVSFTLSATGNSRFQMPGDDAWRSAMLEIIRNVNKILINNN
;
A
#
# COMPACT_ATOMS: atom_id res chain seq x y z
N ASP A 1 -10.18 20.29 -12.62
CA ASP A 1 -8.91 19.80 -12.09
C ASP A 1 -9.16 18.48 -11.37
N VAL A 2 -8.26 17.53 -11.50
CA VAL A 2 -8.33 16.22 -10.83
C VAL A 2 -7.46 16.29 -9.58
N ASP A 3 -8.01 15.86 -8.45
CA ASP A 3 -7.22 15.68 -7.23
C ASP A 3 -6.31 14.46 -7.39
N ILE A 4 -5.04 14.61 -7.00
CA ILE A 4 -4.03 13.56 -7.11
C ILE A 4 -3.52 13.23 -5.71
N ILE A 5 -3.57 11.95 -5.36
CA ILE A 5 -2.97 11.45 -4.12
C ILE A 5 -1.76 10.61 -4.48
N PHE A 6 -0.61 10.98 -3.94
CA PHE A 6 0.63 10.23 -4.08
C PHE A 6 0.82 9.31 -2.87
N ASP A 7 1.25 8.10 -3.13
CA ASP A 7 1.66 7.15 -2.09
C ASP A 7 3.18 7.02 -2.09
N PRO A 8 3.88 7.76 -1.24
CA PRO A 8 5.34 7.67 -1.15
C PRO A 8 5.75 6.35 -0.49
N MET A 9 6.93 5.85 -0.82
CA MET A 9 7.49 4.61 -0.27
C MET A 9 7.50 4.60 1.26
N GLU A 10 7.69 5.76 1.89
CA GLU A 10 7.72 5.93 3.34
C GLU A 10 6.41 5.50 4.00
N THR A 11 5.29 5.61 3.31
CA THR A 11 3.98 5.20 3.83
C THR A 11 3.88 3.68 3.97
N GLY A 12 4.35 2.94 2.99
CA GLY A 12 4.35 1.47 3.00
C GLY A 12 5.51 0.83 3.75
N ASN A 13 6.54 1.62 4.10
CA ASN A 13 7.66 1.13 4.88
C ASN A 13 7.20 0.64 6.26
N GLY A 14 7.61 -0.58 6.62
CA GLY A 14 7.21 -1.21 7.88
C GLY A 14 5.86 -1.94 7.82
N ILE A 15 5.19 -1.98 6.67
CA ILE A 15 4.07 -2.89 6.41
C ILE A 15 4.60 -4.05 5.58
N GLU A 16 5.00 -5.10 6.24
CA GLU A 16 5.68 -6.23 5.62
C GLU A 16 4.78 -7.47 5.61
N TYR A 17 4.54 -8.03 4.43
CA TYR A 17 3.82 -9.27 4.27
C TYR A 17 4.81 -10.41 4.16
N LEU A 18 4.88 -11.23 5.20
CA LEU A 18 5.88 -12.28 5.34
C LEU A 18 5.49 -13.53 4.55
N PRO A 19 6.47 -14.32 4.03
CA PRO A 19 6.21 -15.53 3.26
C PRO A 19 5.29 -16.53 3.98
N GLU A 20 5.52 -16.78 5.27
CA GLU A 20 4.68 -17.68 6.06
C GLU A 20 3.25 -17.19 6.22
N GLN A 21 3.03 -15.88 6.27
CA GLN A 21 1.71 -15.30 6.30
C GLN A 21 1.00 -15.51 4.94
N VAL A 22 1.70 -15.27 3.82
CA VAL A 22 1.17 -15.51 2.48
C VAL A 22 0.77 -16.98 2.32
N ILE A 23 1.66 -17.91 2.67
CA ILE A 23 1.39 -19.35 2.57
C ILE A 23 0.16 -19.74 3.39
N SER A 24 0.04 -19.20 4.61
CA SER A 24 -1.11 -19.44 5.48
C SER A 24 -2.40 -18.86 4.93
N ASP A 25 -2.37 -17.60 4.49
CA ASP A 25 -3.57 -16.86 4.07
C ASP A 25 -4.16 -17.40 2.76
N VAL A 26 -3.32 -17.98 1.88
CA VAL A 26 -3.74 -18.59 0.61
C VAL A 26 -3.70 -20.13 0.63
N SER A 27 -3.76 -20.73 1.81
CA SER A 27 -3.71 -22.20 1.98
C SER A 27 -4.89 -22.95 1.38
N TRP A 28 -5.95 -22.23 1.00
CA TRP A 28 -7.15 -22.76 0.34
C TRP A 28 -6.91 -23.19 -1.12
N THR A 29 -5.75 -22.89 -1.71
CA THR A 29 -5.37 -23.31 -3.06
C THR A 29 -3.88 -23.62 -3.18
N ASP A 30 -3.56 -24.59 -4.03
CA ASP A 30 -2.17 -24.93 -4.36
C ASP A 30 -1.55 -23.89 -5.32
N TYR A 31 -2.38 -23.26 -6.15
CA TYR A 31 -1.96 -22.34 -7.21
C TYR A 31 -2.55 -20.95 -6.99
N HIS A 32 -1.82 -20.11 -6.24
CA HIS A 32 -2.17 -18.70 -6.06
C HIS A 32 -1.06 -17.81 -6.61
N PRO A 33 -1.35 -16.80 -7.45
CA PRO A 33 -0.33 -15.96 -8.07
C PRO A 33 0.64 -15.35 -7.06
N ILE A 34 0.14 -14.79 -5.97
CA ILE A 34 0.97 -14.19 -4.91
C ILE A 34 1.90 -15.24 -4.28
N LYS A 35 1.37 -16.43 -3.95
CA LYS A 35 2.17 -17.53 -3.41
C LYS A 35 3.29 -17.93 -4.37
N GLN A 36 2.98 -18.05 -5.67
CA GLN A 36 3.98 -18.40 -6.68
C GLN A 36 5.08 -17.34 -6.79
N VAL A 37 4.71 -16.05 -6.78
CA VAL A 37 5.69 -14.96 -6.78
C VAL A 37 6.62 -15.06 -5.57
N TYR A 38 6.08 -15.19 -4.36
CA TYR A 38 6.90 -15.30 -3.14
C TYR A 38 7.85 -16.50 -3.16
N MET A 39 7.42 -17.63 -3.71
CA MET A 39 8.25 -18.83 -3.83
C MET A 39 9.33 -18.73 -4.90
N THR A 40 9.19 -17.85 -5.89
CA THR A 40 10.09 -17.73 -7.04
C THR A 40 10.99 -16.50 -7.03
N CYS A 41 10.57 -15.44 -6.36
CA CYS A 41 11.34 -14.18 -6.32
C CYS A 41 12.46 -14.15 -5.27
N ASN A 42 12.68 -15.22 -4.52
CA ASN A 42 13.60 -15.24 -3.39
C ASN A 42 13.22 -14.21 -2.30
N CYS A 43 11.92 -14.04 -2.06
CA CYS A 43 11.36 -13.06 -1.13
C CYS A 43 11.36 -13.58 0.32
N ASP A 44 12.48 -14.13 0.78
CA ASP A 44 12.63 -14.80 2.08
C ASP A 44 12.41 -13.88 3.28
N THR A 45 12.53 -12.57 3.05
CA THR A 45 12.40 -11.53 4.09
C THR A 45 11.05 -10.84 4.09
N GLY A 46 10.11 -11.28 3.26
CA GLY A 46 8.83 -10.60 3.08
C GLY A 46 8.90 -9.46 2.04
N GLN A 47 7.76 -8.86 1.77
CA GLN A 47 7.63 -7.75 0.83
C GLN A 47 6.89 -6.59 1.47
N MET A 48 7.39 -5.39 1.24
CA MET A 48 6.72 -4.17 1.67
C MET A 48 5.46 -3.91 0.84
N MET A 49 4.42 -3.42 1.49
CA MET A 49 3.08 -3.27 0.90
C MET A 49 2.85 -1.86 0.33
N TRP A 50 3.76 -1.36 -0.50
CA TRP A 50 3.67 -0.03 -1.11
C TRP A 50 2.46 0.09 -2.05
N ASP A 51 2.43 -0.69 -3.12
CA ASP A 51 1.37 -0.64 -4.13
C ASP A 51 -0.03 -1.04 -3.58
N PRO A 52 -0.16 -2.04 -2.69
CA PRO A 52 -1.46 -2.36 -2.09
C PRO A 52 -2.11 -1.20 -1.35
N LEU A 53 -1.34 -0.31 -0.72
CA LEU A 53 -1.91 0.87 -0.04
C LEU A 53 -2.60 1.82 -1.01
N THR A 54 -2.02 2.05 -2.18
CA THR A 54 -2.65 2.85 -3.24
C THR A 54 -4.00 2.26 -3.66
N VAL A 55 -4.07 0.93 -3.78
CA VAL A 55 -5.33 0.24 -4.11
C VAL A 55 -6.35 0.38 -2.99
N ILE A 56 -5.93 0.21 -1.72
CA ILE A 56 -6.82 0.39 -0.57
C ILE A 56 -7.39 1.81 -0.56
N ASN A 57 -6.55 2.83 -0.75
CA ASN A 57 -7.03 4.21 -0.79
C ASN A 57 -8.03 4.44 -1.93
N ALA A 58 -7.79 3.88 -3.11
CA ALA A 58 -8.69 4.01 -4.24
C ALA A 58 -10.05 3.33 -4.02
N VAL A 59 -10.11 2.26 -3.22
CA VAL A 59 -11.32 1.46 -2.99
C VAL A 59 -12.08 1.93 -1.76
N GLU A 60 -11.38 2.15 -0.64
CA GLU A 60 -11.97 2.48 0.65
C GLU A 60 -12.06 3.98 0.91
N GLY A 61 -11.34 4.79 0.12
CA GLY A 61 -11.30 6.25 0.26
C GLY A 61 -10.27 6.75 1.28
N ASP A 62 -10.29 8.06 1.48
CA ASP A 62 -9.27 8.78 2.25
C ASP A 62 -9.39 8.56 3.78
N ASP A 63 -10.52 8.06 4.26
CA ASP A 63 -10.82 7.98 5.71
C ASP A 63 -9.84 7.06 6.48
N LEU A 64 -9.20 6.13 5.79
CA LEU A 64 -8.22 5.22 6.37
C LEU A 64 -6.79 5.80 6.39
N PHE A 65 -6.59 6.97 5.78
CA PHE A 65 -5.26 7.53 5.55
C PHE A 65 -5.12 8.92 6.14
N MET A 66 -3.96 9.21 6.68
CA MET A 66 -3.57 10.57 7.00
C MET A 66 -2.98 11.21 5.73
N LEU A 67 -3.60 12.26 5.24
CA LEU A 67 -3.15 12.98 4.05
C LEU A 67 -2.47 14.30 4.44
N SER A 68 -1.47 14.69 3.66
CA SER A 68 -0.86 16.01 3.76
C SER A 68 -1.85 17.13 3.46
N GLU A 69 -1.49 18.36 3.79
CA GLU A 69 -2.15 19.53 3.21
C GLU A 69 -1.97 19.54 1.69
N ARG A 70 -2.81 20.34 1.01
CA ARG A 70 -2.73 20.49 -0.44
C ARG A 70 -1.44 21.15 -0.89
N GLY A 71 -0.94 20.74 -2.03
CA GLY A 71 0.27 21.28 -2.60
C GLY A 71 0.37 21.07 -4.11
N ILE A 72 1.51 21.44 -4.63
CA ILE A 72 1.90 21.28 -6.02
C ILE A 72 3.14 20.40 -6.07
N VAL A 73 3.08 19.34 -6.86
CA VAL A 73 4.23 18.48 -7.15
C VAL A 73 4.99 19.08 -8.32
N GLY A 74 6.29 19.23 -8.16
CA GLY A 74 7.22 19.65 -9.21
C GLY A 74 8.27 18.58 -9.49
N LEU A 75 8.72 18.51 -10.72
CA LEU A 75 9.87 17.71 -11.14
C LEU A 75 11.07 18.66 -11.34
N ASN A 76 12.16 18.39 -10.64
CA ASN A 76 13.40 19.14 -10.73
C ASN A 76 14.26 18.64 -11.91
N ASP A 77 15.21 19.46 -12.36
CA ASP A 77 16.07 19.14 -13.51
C ASP A 77 16.96 17.90 -13.27
N ASP A 78 17.23 17.56 -12.03
CA ASP A 78 17.98 16.36 -11.62
C ASP A 78 17.11 15.08 -11.56
N GLY A 79 15.82 15.20 -11.88
CA GLY A 79 14.85 14.10 -11.81
C GLY A 79 14.25 13.88 -10.42
N SER A 80 14.64 14.65 -9.41
CA SER A 80 14.00 14.57 -8.10
C SER A 80 12.63 15.24 -8.08
N VAL A 81 11.77 14.82 -7.16
CA VAL A 81 10.43 15.35 -6.97
C VAL A 81 10.42 16.33 -5.80
N SER A 82 9.76 17.47 -5.98
CA SER A 82 9.51 18.43 -4.91
C SER A 82 8.01 18.56 -4.64
N PHE A 83 7.66 18.86 -3.40
CA PHE A 83 6.29 19.17 -3.00
C PHE A 83 6.26 20.53 -2.30
N THR A 84 5.44 21.43 -2.80
CA THR A 84 5.29 22.79 -2.24
C THR A 84 3.85 22.98 -1.77
N LEU A 85 3.68 23.33 -0.50
CA LEU A 85 2.34 23.62 0.06
C LEU A 85 1.67 24.75 -0.71
N SER A 86 0.42 24.53 -1.09
CA SER A 86 -0.40 25.51 -1.83
C SER A 86 -1.87 25.20 -1.65
N ALA A 87 -2.63 26.14 -1.15
CA ALA A 87 -4.09 25.97 -0.98
C ALA A 87 -4.83 25.78 -2.32
N THR A 88 -4.23 26.17 -3.44
CA THR A 88 -4.75 26.00 -4.78
C THR A 88 -4.16 24.78 -5.51
N GLY A 89 -3.28 24.03 -4.85
CA GLY A 89 -2.72 22.79 -5.37
C GLY A 89 -3.75 21.68 -5.44
N ASN A 90 -3.56 20.76 -6.37
CA ASN A 90 -4.42 19.60 -6.57
C ASN A 90 -3.79 18.28 -6.07
N SER A 91 -2.65 18.38 -5.40
CA SER A 91 -1.88 17.21 -4.98
C SER A 91 -1.83 17.10 -3.47
N ARG A 92 -1.90 15.88 -2.97
CA ARG A 92 -1.63 15.51 -1.57
C ARG A 92 -0.81 14.22 -1.57
N PHE A 93 -0.18 13.89 -0.48
CA PHE A 93 0.46 12.60 -0.31
C PHE A 93 -0.01 11.92 0.98
N GLN A 94 0.01 10.61 0.96
CA GLN A 94 -0.26 9.79 2.13
C GLN A 94 0.89 9.91 3.11
N MET A 95 0.55 10.10 4.38
CA MET A 95 1.54 10.16 5.47
C MET A 95 1.61 8.80 6.18
N PRO A 96 2.78 8.36 6.62
CA PRO A 96 2.92 7.12 7.35
C PRO A 96 2.14 7.19 8.66
N GLY A 97 1.39 6.14 8.94
CA GLY A 97 0.70 5.96 10.21
C GLY A 97 1.59 5.36 11.30
N ASP A 98 1.02 5.20 12.48
CA ASP A 98 1.65 4.50 13.59
C ASP A 98 1.61 2.96 13.41
N ASP A 99 2.15 2.22 14.37
CA ASP A 99 2.21 0.75 14.30
C ASP A 99 0.82 0.10 14.34
N ALA A 100 -0.15 0.72 14.98
CA ALA A 100 -1.52 0.24 15.01
C ALA A 100 -2.16 0.37 13.63
N TRP A 101 -1.95 1.52 12.95
CA TRP A 101 -2.40 1.74 11.58
C TRP A 101 -1.72 0.75 10.61
N ARG A 102 -0.39 0.56 10.71
CA ARG A 102 0.34 -0.42 9.87
C ARG A 102 -0.21 -1.83 10.01
N SER A 103 -0.48 -2.23 11.24
CA SER A 103 -1.07 -3.53 11.53
C SER A 103 -2.47 -3.67 10.93
N ALA A 104 -3.29 -2.63 11.00
CA ALA A 104 -4.62 -2.63 10.40
C ALA A 104 -4.57 -2.70 8.87
N MET A 105 -3.66 -1.97 8.21
CA MET A 105 -3.47 -2.04 6.76
C MET A 105 -3.02 -3.43 6.32
N LEU A 106 -2.06 -4.03 7.01
CA LEU A 106 -1.63 -5.40 6.74
C LEU A 106 -2.79 -6.39 6.89
N GLU A 107 -3.62 -6.23 7.92
CA GLU A 107 -4.78 -7.12 8.12
C GLU A 107 -5.82 -6.99 7.01
N ILE A 108 -6.07 -5.80 6.48
CA ILE A 108 -6.92 -5.60 5.30
C ILE A 108 -6.36 -6.39 4.10
N ILE A 109 -5.06 -6.24 3.81
CA ILE A 109 -4.40 -6.95 2.70
C ILE A 109 -4.49 -8.46 2.87
N ARG A 110 -4.24 -8.96 4.08
CA ARG A 110 -4.32 -10.39 4.40
C ARG A 110 -5.73 -10.94 4.26
N ASN A 111 -6.73 -10.18 4.68
CA ASN A 111 -8.12 -10.62 4.63
C ASN A 111 -8.64 -10.75 3.20
N VAL A 112 -8.22 -9.88 2.27
CA VAL A 112 -8.55 -10.03 0.84
C VAL A 112 -8.06 -11.38 0.30
N ASN A 113 -6.88 -11.84 0.71
CA ASN A 113 -6.34 -13.14 0.28
C ASN A 113 -7.06 -14.35 0.90
N LYS A 114 -7.76 -14.17 2.03
CA LYS A 114 -8.51 -15.23 2.73
C LYS A 114 -9.97 -15.38 2.25
N ILE A 115 -10.55 -14.35 1.64
CA ILE A 115 -12.00 -14.21 1.39
C ILE A 115 -12.55 -15.28 0.43
N LEU A 116 -11.76 -15.91 -0.42
CA LEU A 116 -12.25 -16.91 -1.37
C LEU A 116 -12.66 -18.25 -0.72
N ILE A 117 -12.48 -18.41 0.59
CA ILE A 117 -12.82 -19.66 1.30
C ILE A 117 -14.33 -19.78 1.58
N ASN A 118 -15.10 -18.70 1.59
CA ASN A 118 -16.47 -18.67 2.12
C ASN A 118 -17.59 -18.59 1.08
N ASN A 119 -17.31 -18.73 -0.21
CA ASN A 119 -18.31 -18.62 -1.29
C ASN A 119 -18.60 -19.93 -2.03
N ASN A 120 -18.45 -21.07 -1.37
CA ASN A 120 -18.92 -22.38 -1.86
C ASN A 120 -19.99 -22.98 -0.96
#